data_8e3c86bd748abde2d5c70963a0c87ac7
#
_entry.id   8e3c86bd748abde2d5c70963a0c87ac7
#
_cell.length_a   1.000
_cell.length_b   1.000
_cell.length_c   1.000
_cell.angle_alpha   90.00
_cell.angle_beta   90.00
_cell.angle_gamma   90.00
#
_symmetry.space_group_name_H-M   'P 1'
#
loop_
_entity.id
_entity.type
_entity.pdbx_description
1 polymer ?
#
loop_
_entity_poly.entity_id
_entity_poly.type
_entity_poly.pdbx_seq_one_letter_code
_entity_poly.pdbx_strand_id
1 'polypeptide(L)'
;MVDIGTGSGIIALTLASELPGLLYYASDVSSAALNVAEQNAEQLKLKGQITFLEGPFMVPLESKLEKSCDLILANPPYITRSGMAQLPDEIRGYEPRVALDGGEDGLDCYAELVKNAPFFLNSGGMLAFEIGADQADAVTGLFTASQLFSNINVVKDYNHLDRVVSAMYTG
;
A
#
# COMPACT_ATOMS: atom_id res chain seq x y z
N MET A 1 -8.96 -8.86 0.49
CA MET A 1 -7.81 -8.02 0.85
C MET A 1 -7.10 -7.55 -0.41
N VAL A 2 -6.59 -6.33 -0.40
CA VAL A 2 -5.87 -5.71 -1.53
C VAL A 2 -4.53 -5.18 -1.06
N ASP A 3 -3.47 -5.40 -1.85
CA ASP A 3 -2.12 -4.83 -1.68
C ASP A 3 -1.83 -3.89 -2.87
N ILE A 4 -1.68 -2.60 -2.60
CA ILE A 4 -1.47 -1.54 -3.60
C ILE A 4 0.02 -1.19 -3.67
N GLY A 5 0.58 -1.20 -4.89
CA GLY A 5 2.01 -1.04 -5.07
C GLY A 5 2.78 -2.26 -4.55
N THR A 6 2.31 -3.45 -4.92
CA THR A 6 2.76 -4.72 -4.32
C THR A 6 4.25 -5.02 -4.54
N GLY A 7 4.87 -4.42 -5.56
CA GLY A 7 6.27 -4.65 -5.89
C GLY A 7 6.55 -6.13 -6.18
N SER A 8 7.43 -6.72 -5.41
CA SER A 8 7.75 -8.16 -5.49
C SER A 8 6.69 -9.09 -4.90
N GLY A 9 5.56 -8.54 -4.42
CA GLY A 9 4.48 -9.30 -3.80
C GLY A 9 4.65 -9.57 -2.31
N ILE A 10 5.63 -8.96 -1.64
CA ILE A 10 6.03 -9.37 -0.27
C ILE A 10 4.85 -9.31 0.72
N ILE A 11 4.03 -8.27 0.71
CA ILE A 11 2.90 -8.13 1.64
C ILE A 11 1.80 -9.14 1.27
N ALA A 12 1.35 -9.14 0.00
CA ALA A 12 0.28 -10.03 -0.46
C ALA A 12 0.62 -11.51 -0.27
N LEU A 13 1.85 -11.92 -0.61
CA LEU A 13 2.30 -13.31 -0.51
C LEU A 13 2.45 -13.76 0.94
N THR A 14 3.01 -12.90 1.80
CA THR A 14 3.13 -13.21 3.24
C THR A 14 1.73 -13.44 3.84
N LEU A 15 0.80 -12.54 3.57
CA LEU A 15 -0.55 -12.67 4.12
C LEU A 15 -1.32 -13.85 3.52
N ALA A 16 -1.15 -14.14 2.23
CA ALA A 16 -1.78 -15.32 1.61
C ALA A 16 -1.25 -16.64 2.20
N SER A 17 0.02 -16.66 2.61
CA SER A 17 0.62 -17.81 3.28
C SER A 17 0.11 -18.00 4.72
N GLU A 18 -0.03 -16.89 5.46
CA GLU A 18 -0.42 -16.91 6.87
C GLU A 18 -1.94 -17.02 7.08
N LEU A 19 -2.73 -16.50 6.14
CA LEU A 19 -4.20 -16.44 6.22
C LEU A 19 -4.84 -17.10 4.98
N PRO A 20 -4.71 -18.41 4.81
CA PRO A 20 -5.23 -19.11 3.64
C PRO A 20 -6.77 -19.05 3.58
N GLY A 21 -7.30 -19.02 2.36
CA GLY A 21 -8.75 -19.08 2.13
C GLY A 21 -9.42 -17.71 1.97
N LEU A 22 -8.67 -16.61 2.02
CA LEU A 22 -9.16 -15.29 1.67
C LEU A 22 -8.95 -15.00 0.18
N LEU A 23 -9.63 -13.97 -0.33
CA LEU A 23 -9.41 -13.46 -1.67
C LEU A 23 -8.34 -12.36 -1.63
N TYR A 24 -7.30 -12.52 -2.42
CA TYR A 24 -6.17 -11.60 -2.51
C TYR A 24 -6.09 -10.95 -3.88
N TYR A 25 -5.97 -9.65 -3.89
CA TYR A 25 -5.65 -8.84 -5.05
C TYR A 25 -4.36 -8.07 -4.77
N ALA A 26 -3.52 -7.94 -5.76
CA ALA A 26 -2.28 -7.18 -5.66
C ALA A 26 -2.11 -6.35 -6.94
N SER A 27 -1.90 -5.06 -6.82
CA SER A 27 -1.73 -4.19 -7.99
C SER A 27 -0.38 -3.47 -7.96
N ASP A 28 0.16 -3.23 -9.15
CA ASP A 28 1.35 -2.41 -9.34
C ASP A 28 1.31 -1.74 -10.72
N VAL A 29 1.91 -0.56 -10.83
CA VAL A 29 2.06 0.15 -12.11
C VAL A 29 3.13 -0.49 -12.99
N SER A 30 4.04 -1.25 -12.41
CA SER A 30 5.17 -1.92 -13.07
C SER A 30 4.85 -3.36 -13.39
N SER A 31 4.68 -3.68 -14.69
CA SER A 31 4.57 -5.06 -15.15
C SER A 31 5.80 -5.91 -14.81
N ALA A 32 6.98 -5.28 -14.75
CA ALA A 32 8.21 -5.96 -14.33
C ALA A 32 8.15 -6.39 -12.85
N ALA A 33 7.60 -5.54 -11.97
CA ALA A 33 7.38 -5.88 -10.56
C ALA A 33 6.36 -7.02 -10.42
N LEU A 34 5.25 -6.95 -11.15
CA LEU A 34 4.23 -8.01 -11.14
C LEU A 34 4.79 -9.35 -11.63
N ASN A 35 5.63 -9.36 -12.67
CA ASN A 35 6.32 -10.59 -13.12
C ASN A 35 7.17 -11.22 -12.00
N VAL A 36 7.85 -10.40 -11.19
CA VAL A 36 8.59 -10.88 -10.02
C VAL A 36 7.63 -11.43 -8.95
N ALA A 37 6.54 -10.74 -8.68
CA ALA A 37 5.53 -11.18 -7.72
C ALA A 37 4.90 -12.51 -8.12
N GLU A 38 4.59 -12.71 -9.40
CA GLU A 38 4.07 -13.99 -9.94
C GLU A 38 5.08 -15.13 -9.80
N GLN A 39 6.37 -14.88 -10.08
CA GLN A 39 7.43 -15.87 -9.88
C GLN A 39 7.58 -16.25 -8.40
N ASN A 40 7.51 -15.26 -7.50
CA ASN A 40 7.54 -15.50 -6.07
C ASN A 40 6.32 -16.31 -5.61
N ALA A 41 5.13 -15.99 -6.13
CA ALA A 41 3.91 -16.76 -5.86
C ALA A 41 4.05 -18.24 -6.29
N GLU A 42 4.69 -18.49 -7.44
CA GLU A 42 4.93 -19.85 -7.93
C GLU A 42 5.92 -20.60 -7.01
N GLN A 43 7.02 -19.96 -6.63
CA GLN A 43 8.02 -20.56 -5.73
C GLN A 43 7.43 -20.90 -4.35
N LEU A 44 6.56 -20.03 -3.83
CA LEU A 44 5.87 -20.22 -2.55
C LEU A 44 4.64 -21.13 -2.64
N LYS A 45 4.31 -21.67 -3.83
CA LYS A 45 3.13 -22.50 -4.10
C LYS A 45 1.80 -21.79 -3.81
N LEU A 46 1.77 -20.47 -4.00
CA LEU A 46 0.61 -19.60 -3.85
C LEU A 46 0.01 -19.18 -5.20
N LYS A 47 0.49 -19.77 -6.31
CA LYS A 47 0.00 -19.50 -7.66
C LYS A 47 -1.52 -19.71 -7.75
N GLY A 48 -2.22 -18.70 -8.24
CA GLY A 48 -3.69 -18.70 -8.36
C GLY A 48 -4.45 -18.33 -7.08
N GLN A 49 -3.76 -18.11 -5.95
CA GLN A 49 -4.39 -17.58 -4.74
C GLN A 49 -4.45 -16.04 -4.73
N ILE A 50 -3.61 -15.39 -5.53
CA ILE A 50 -3.54 -13.93 -5.62
C ILE A 50 -3.85 -13.54 -7.07
N THR A 51 -4.72 -12.54 -7.24
CA THR A 51 -4.98 -11.93 -8.54
C THR A 51 -4.09 -10.69 -8.69
N PHE A 52 -3.10 -10.77 -9.58
CA PHE A 52 -2.22 -9.64 -9.91
C PHE A 52 -2.85 -8.77 -11.00
N LEU A 53 -2.76 -7.44 -10.84
CA LEU A 53 -3.40 -6.46 -11.71
C LEU A 53 -2.43 -5.32 -12.03
N GLU A 54 -2.21 -5.04 -13.30
CA GLU A 54 -1.38 -3.92 -13.73
C GLU A 54 -2.20 -2.63 -13.80
N GLY A 55 -1.69 -1.57 -13.19
CA GLY A 55 -2.25 -0.23 -13.25
C GLY A 55 -1.94 0.60 -12.00
N PRO A 56 -2.19 1.92 -12.08
CA PRO A 56 -1.92 2.83 -10.98
C PRO A 56 -2.96 2.68 -9.87
N PHE A 57 -2.49 2.70 -8.62
CA PHE A 57 -3.33 2.70 -7.42
C PHE A 57 -4.46 1.65 -7.46
N MET A 58 -5.71 2.10 -7.32
CA MET A 58 -6.89 1.25 -7.27
C MET A 58 -7.62 1.14 -8.62
N VAL A 59 -7.18 1.84 -9.68
CA VAL A 59 -7.84 1.85 -10.99
C VAL A 59 -8.10 0.43 -11.54
N PRO A 60 -7.15 -0.52 -11.50
CA PRO A 60 -7.41 -1.87 -12.01
C PRO A 60 -8.43 -2.67 -11.20
N LEU A 61 -8.82 -2.18 -10.03
CA LEU A 61 -9.79 -2.82 -9.14
C LEU A 61 -11.23 -2.34 -9.38
N GLU A 62 -11.45 -1.17 -10.02
CA GLU A 62 -12.77 -0.53 -10.16
C GLU A 62 -13.84 -1.44 -10.76
N SER A 63 -13.48 -2.25 -11.73
CA SER A 63 -14.42 -3.20 -12.36
C SER A 63 -14.64 -4.50 -11.59
N LYS A 64 -13.97 -4.68 -10.44
CA LYS A 64 -13.91 -5.95 -9.71
C LYS A 64 -14.40 -5.86 -8.28
N LEU A 65 -14.13 -4.75 -7.59
CA LEU A 65 -14.21 -4.65 -6.14
C LEU A 65 -14.89 -3.34 -5.71
N GLU A 66 -16.20 -3.21 -5.90
CA GLU A 66 -16.96 -2.12 -5.26
C GLU A 66 -17.50 -2.60 -3.91
N LYS A 67 -17.21 -1.86 -2.82
CA LYS A 67 -17.70 -2.16 -1.45
C LYS A 67 -17.54 -3.64 -1.06
N SER A 68 -16.36 -4.21 -1.34
CA SER A 68 -16.11 -5.64 -1.11
C SER A 68 -14.77 -5.95 -0.47
N CYS A 69 -14.01 -4.91 -0.06
CA CYS A 69 -12.71 -5.08 0.58
C CYS A 69 -12.81 -4.91 2.10
N ASP A 70 -12.29 -5.86 2.85
CA ASP A 70 -12.17 -5.74 4.30
C ASP A 70 -10.82 -5.13 4.72
N LEU A 71 -9.81 -5.21 3.83
CA LEU A 71 -8.47 -4.72 4.10
C LEU A 71 -7.81 -4.23 2.83
N ILE A 72 -7.31 -3.00 2.86
CA ILE A 72 -6.44 -2.41 1.84
C ILE A 72 -5.12 -2.03 2.50
N LEU A 73 -4.03 -2.52 1.94
CA LEU A 73 -2.67 -2.26 2.39
C LEU A 73 -1.86 -1.58 1.29
N ALA A 74 -0.89 -0.78 1.68
CA ALA A 74 0.09 -0.23 0.76
C ALA A 74 1.41 0.09 1.48
N ASN A 75 2.51 -0.11 0.77
CA ASN A 75 3.80 0.52 1.05
C ASN A 75 4.12 1.47 -0.11
N PRO A 76 3.49 2.66 -0.15
CA PRO A 76 3.63 3.57 -1.27
C PRO A 76 4.96 4.34 -1.22
N PRO A 77 5.42 4.92 -2.34
CA PRO A 77 6.54 5.84 -2.32
C PRO A 77 6.21 7.05 -1.45
N TYR A 78 7.13 7.41 -0.58
CA TYR A 78 6.95 8.46 0.43
C TYR A 78 8.12 9.45 0.52
N ILE A 79 9.13 9.30 -0.31
CA ILE A 79 10.31 10.19 -0.28
C ILE A 79 9.95 11.49 -0.99
N THR A 80 10.22 12.62 -0.33
CA THR A 80 9.99 13.94 -0.93
C THR A 80 10.93 14.16 -2.10
N ARG A 81 10.55 15.00 -3.06
CA ARG A 81 11.43 15.35 -4.20
C ARG A 81 12.78 15.91 -3.76
N SER A 82 12.80 16.71 -2.70
CA SER A 82 14.04 17.21 -2.11
C SER A 82 14.88 16.12 -1.44
N GLY A 83 14.23 15.15 -0.80
CA GLY A 83 14.85 13.99 -0.17
C GLY A 83 15.49 13.02 -1.16
N MET A 84 14.92 12.91 -2.37
CA MET A 84 15.47 12.06 -3.45
C MET A 84 16.94 12.36 -3.76
N ALA A 85 17.36 13.63 -3.68
CA ALA A 85 18.74 14.03 -3.93
C ALA A 85 19.71 13.63 -2.80
N GLN A 86 19.18 13.30 -1.62
CA GLN A 86 19.95 12.95 -0.41
C GLN A 86 20.05 11.45 -0.19
N LEU A 87 19.39 10.65 -1.06
CA LEU A 87 19.43 9.20 -0.95
C LEU A 87 20.84 8.66 -1.18
N PRO A 88 21.25 7.60 -0.46
CA PRO A 88 22.46 6.85 -0.75
C PRO A 88 22.51 6.38 -2.21
N ASP A 89 23.71 6.32 -2.78
CA ASP A 89 23.89 5.93 -4.19
C ASP A 89 23.36 4.54 -4.50
N GLU A 90 23.40 3.63 -3.51
CA GLU A 90 22.86 2.28 -3.62
C GLU A 90 21.33 2.27 -3.83
N ILE A 91 20.60 3.18 -3.20
CA ILE A 91 19.15 3.31 -3.37
C ILE A 91 18.87 4.05 -4.67
N ARG A 92 19.51 5.21 -4.86
CA ARG A 92 19.28 6.07 -6.02
C ARG A 92 19.64 5.41 -7.35
N GLY A 93 20.63 4.50 -7.36
CA GLY A 93 21.13 3.85 -8.56
C GLY A 93 20.41 2.55 -8.93
N TYR A 94 19.73 1.92 -8.00
CA TYR A 94 19.15 0.58 -8.20
C TYR A 94 17.63 0.52 -8.00
N GLU A 95 17.06 1.40 -7.17
CA GLU A 95 15.60 1.44 -6.99
C GLU A 95 14.93 2.31 -8.07
N PRO A 96 13.84 1.85 -8.68
CA PRO A 96 13.08 2.65 -9.62
C PRO A 96 12.55 3.92 -8.97
N ARG A 97 12.72 5.06 -9.62
CA ARG A 97 12.25 6.34 -9.09
C ARG A 97 10.78 6.33 -8.71
N VAL A 98 9.95 5.63 -9.50
CA VAL A 98 8.49 5.50 -9.24
C VAL A 98 8.19 4.79 -7.92
N ALA A 99 9.10 3.95 -7.42
CA ALA A 99 8.95 3.27 -6.13
C ALA A 99 9.38 4.13 -4.93
N LEU A 100 9.95 5.32 -5.17
CA LEU A 100 10.52 6.18 -4.13
C LEU A 100 9.83 7.55 -4.05
N ASP A 101 9.47 8.15 -5.21
CA ASP A 101 9.00 9.54 -5.32
C ASP A 101 7.55 9.69 -4.81
N GLY A 102 7.40 10.18 -3.59
CA GLY A 102 6.11 10.47 -2.95
C GLY A 102 5.55 11.86 -3.27
N GLY A 103 6.16 12.61 -4.19
CA GLY A 103 5.74 13.97 -4.52
C GLY A 103 6.52 15.06 -3.78
N GLU A 104 5.97 16.26 -3.75
CA GLU A 104 6.64 17.44 -3.18
C GLU A 104 6.89 17.28 -1.68
N ASP A 105 5.90 16.82 -0.95
CA ASP A 105 5.92 16.64 0.51
C ASP A 105 5.93 15.15 0.94
N GLY A 106 5.96 14.22 -0.01
CA GLY A 106 5.95 12.79 0.26
C GLY A 106 4.56 12.22 0.60
N LEU A 107 3.49 12.98 0.38
CA LEU A 107 2.13 12.61 0.81
C LEU A 107 1.18 12.31 -0.35
N ASP A 108 1.58 12.52 -1.61
CA ASP A 108 0.69 12.41 -2.77
C ASP A 108 -0.02 11.05 -2.83
N CYS A 109 0.71 9.96 -2.61
CA CYS A 109 0.15 8.61 -2.66
C CYS A 109 -0.84 8.34 -1.52
N TYR A 110 -0.54 8.80 -0.31
CA TYR A 110 -1.44 8.64 0.83
C TYR A 110 -2.74 9.41 0.63
N ALA A 111 -2.67 10.65 0.16
CA ALA A 111 -3.84 11.47 -0.11
C ALA A 111 -4.76 10.81 -1.14
N GLU A 112 -4.18 10.25 -2.22
CA GLU A 112 -4.93 9.54 -3.27
C GLU A 112 -5.58 8.27 -2.71
N LEU A 113 -4.87 7.48 -1.89
CA LEU A 113 -5.39 6.26 -1.29
C LEU A 113 -6.49 6.55 -0.27
N VAL A 114 -6.32 7.53 0.63
CA VAL A 114 -7.36 7.92 1.61
C VAL A 114 -8.63 8.42 0.93
N LYS A 115 -8.50 9.16 -0.18
CA LYS A 115 -9.62 9.68 -0.95
C LYS A 115 -10.42 8.58 -1.64
N ASN A 116 -9.76 7.56 -2.21
CA ASN A 116 -10.42 6.58 -3.07
C ASN A 116 -10.75 5.26 -2.38
N ALA A 117 -10.05 4.87 -1.30
CA ALA A 117 -10.31 3.63 -0.57
C ALA A 117 -11.78 3.47 -0.12
N PRO A 118 -12.53 4.53 0.25
CA PRO A 118 -13.94 4.43 0.60
C PRO A 118 -14.83 3.81 -0.46
N PHE A 119 -14.46 3.89 -1.74
CA PHE A 119 -15.21 3.25 -2.81
C PHE A 119 -15.13 1.71 -2.75
N PHE A 120 -14.01 1.18 -2.28
CA PHE A 120 -13.71 -0.26 -2.27
C PHE A 120 -13.98 -0.92 -0.93
N LEU A 121 -13.79 -0.19 0.18
CA LEU A 121 -13.90 -0.73 1.53
C LEU A 121 -15.37 -1.01 1.93
N ASN A 122 -15.56 -2.17 2.55
CA ASN A 122 -16.74 -2.43 3.36
C ASN A 122 -16.80 -1.48 4.57
N SER A 123 -17.98 -1.21 5.10
CA SER A 123 -18.11 -0.56 6.42
C SER A 123 -17.36 -1.37 7.47
N GLY A 124 -16.51 -0.73 8.25
CA GLY A 124 -15.60 -1.38 9.20
C GLY A 124 -14.34 -1.98 8.55
N GLY A 125 -14.18 -1.88 7.23
CA GLY A 125 -12.94 -2.27 6.56
C GLY A 125 -11.77 -1.34 6.91
N MET A 126 -10.55 -1.85 6.80
CA MET A 126 -9.33 -1.16 7.22
C MET A 126 -8.48 -0.71 6.03
N LEU A 127 -7.95 0.49 6.11
CA LEU A 127 -6.88 1.01 5.26
C LEU A 127 -5.62 1.16 6.09
N ALA A 128 -4.49 0.63 5.63
CA ALA A 128 -3.22 0.75 6.34
C ALA A 128 -2.05 0.98 5.38
N PHE A 129 -1.09 1.80 5.82
CA PHE A 129 0.09 2.20 5.06
C PHE A 129 1.36 1.99 5.85
N GLU A 130 2.43 1.57 5.18
CA GLU A 130 3.78 1.86 5.65
C GLU A 130 4.07 3.35 5.42
N ILE A 131 4.79 4.00 6.35
CA ILE A 131 5.11 5.43 6.33
C ILE A 131 6.60 5.69 6.62
N GLY A 132 7.10 6.83 6.18
CA GLY A 132 8.34 7.40 6.70
C GLY A 132 8.21 7.74 8.18
N ALA A 133 9.31 7.60 8.94
CA ALA A 133 9.31 7.71 10.40
C ALA A 133 8.84 9.08 10.95
N ASP A 134 8.86 10.11 10.12
CA ASP A 134 8.48 11.49 10.42
C ASP A 134 7.12 11.90 9.83
N GLN A 135 6.38 10.96 9.19
CA GLN A 135 5.15 11.27 8.47
C GLN A 135 3.86 10.94 9.25
N ALA A 136 3.95 10.36 10.45
CA ALA A 136 2.77 9.88 11.19
C ALA A 136 1.71 10.97 11.38
N ASP A 137 2.09 12.19 11.82
CA ASP A 137 1.15 13.29 12.05
C ASP A 137 0.49 13.75 10.74
N ALA A 138 1.23 13.82 9.65
CA ALA A 138 0.71 14.25 8.36
C ALA A 138 -0.28 13.22 7.80
N VAL A 139 0.06 11.92 7.85
CA VAL A 139 -0.81 10.85 7.34
C VAL A 139 -2.07 10.69 8.21
N THR A 140 -1.96 10.76 9.55
CA THR A 140 -3.14 10.76 10.44
C THR A 140 -4.02 11.97 10.21
N GLY A 141 -3.42 13.12 9.85
CA GLY A 141 -4.13 14.32 9.42
C GLY A 141 -5.00 14.12 8.17
N LEU A 142 -4.52 13.36 7.17
CA LEU A 142 -5.30 13.01 5.97
C LEU A 142 -6.55 12.20 6.33
N PHE A 143 -6.41 11.19 7.18
CA PHE A 143 -7.54 10.39 7.65
C PHE A 143 -8.56 11.24 8.40
N THR A 144 -8.08 12.08 9.33
CA THR A 144 -8.94 12.98 10.12
C THR A 144 -9.70 13.98 9.25
N ALA A 145 -9.01 14.58 8.27
CA ALA A 145 -9.60 15.56 7.36
C ALA A 145 -10.68 14.95 6.44
N SER A 146 -10.55 13.67 6.10
CA SER A 146 -11.55 12.97 5.27
C SER A 146 -12.90 12.79 5.97
N GLN A 147 -12.92 12.72 7.32
CA GLN A 147 -14.10 12.43 8.15
C GLN A 147 -14.78 11.07 7.84
N LEU A 148 -14.13 10.20 7.07
CA LEU A 148 -14.66 8.91 6.65
C LEU A 148 -14.00 7.74 7.40
N PHE A 149 -13.03 8.02 8.26
CA PHE A 149 -12.28 7.00 8.98
C PHE A 149 -12.28 7.28 10.49
N SER A 150 -12.23 6.21 11.25
CA SER A 150 -12.13 6.21 12.71
C SER A 150 -11.04 5.24 13.18
N ASN A 151 -10.80 5.19 14.49
CA ASN A 151 -9.81 4.29 15.08
C ASN A 151 -8.43 4.39 14.40
N ILE A 152 -7.99 5.64 14.17
CA ILE A 152 -6.68 5.90 13.58
C ILE A 152 -5.61 5.46 14.57
N ASN A 153 -4.71 4.59 14.13
CA ASN A 153 -3.67 4.00 14.96
C ASN A 153 -2.30 4.12 14.27
N VAL A 154 -1.26 4.39 15.07
CA VAL A 154 0.13 4.43 14.61
C VAL A 154 0.90 3.30 15.28
N VAL A 155 1.55 2.47 14.49
CA VAL A 155 2.38 1.35 14.97
C VAL A 155 3.84 1.64 14.71
N LYS A 156 4.67 1.40 15.72
CA LYS A 156 6.12 1.57 15.65
C LYS A 156 6.81 0.28 15.20
N ASP A 157 7.94 0.45 14.52
CA ASP A 157 8.84 -0.66 14.21
C ASP A 157 9.67 -1.10 15.43
N TYR A 158 10.53 -2.11 15.26
CA TYR A 158 11.42 -2.62 16.31
C TYR A 158 12.46 -1.59 16.80
N ASN A 159 12.68 -0.51 16.04
CA ASN A 159 13.55 0.61 16.44
C ASN A 159 12.76 1.72 17.13
N HIS A 160 11.47 1.49 17.45
CA HIS A 160 10.54 2.45 18.06
C HIS A 160 10.26 3.69 17.19
N LEU A 161 10.46 3.60 15.88
CA LEU A 161 10.09 4.62 14.90
C LEU A 161 8.68 4.37 14.38
N ASP A 162 7.91 5.40 14.13
CA ASP A 162 6.59 5.27 13.52
C ASP A 162 6.74 4.63 12.14
N ARG A 163 5.93 3.59 11.86
CA ARG A 163 6.12 2.78 10.66
C ARG A 163 4.85 2.43 9.94
N VAL A 164 3.74 2.25 10.63
CA VAL A 164 2.46 1.94 9.99
C VAL A 164 1.38 2.85 10.56
N VAL A 165 0.58 3.45 9.68
CA VAL A 165 -0.67 4.12 10.05
C VAL A 165 -1.83 3.32 9.51
N SER A 166 -2.84 3.07 10.34
CA SER A 166 -4.06 2.37 9.96
C SER A 166 -5.30 3.09 10.45
N ALA A 167 -6.41 2.93 9.72
CA ALA A 167 -7.70 3.50 10.11
C ALA A 167 -8.85 2.64 9.61
N MET A 168 -9.98 2.66 10.30
CA MET A 168 -11.19 1.92 9.93
C MET A 168 -12.16 2.84 9.19
N TYR A 169 -12.65 2.39 8.04
CA TYR A 169 -13.69 3.09 7.29
C TYR A 169 -15.03 3.01 8.02
N THR A 170 -15.73 4.15 8.17
CA THR A 170 -16.96 4.23 8.97
C THR A 170 -18.25 3.93 8.18
N GLY A 171 -18.17 3.80 6.85
CA GLY A 171 -19.32 3.44 6.00
C GLY A 171 -19.93 4.60 5.30
#